data_36c4b46ac7c9ecfaeec9bd453ad673b6
#
_entry.id   36c4b46ac7c9ecfaeec9bd453ad673b6
#
_cell.length_a   1.000
_cell.length_b   1.000
_cell.length_c   1.000
_cell.angle_alpha   90.00
_cell.angle_beta   90.00
_cell.angle_gamma   90.00
#
_symmetry.space_group_name_H-M   'P 1'
#
loop_
_entity.id
_entity.type
_entity.pdbx_description
1 polymer ?
#
loop_
_entity_poly.entity_id
_entity_poly.type
_entity_poly.pdbx_seq_one_letter_code
_entity_poly.pdbx_strand_id
1 'polypeptide(L)'
;SDLQDFHLGEEHQPHAEATAIIETLKEAGAKYQGLTMDMGATIQPRFQANIYREDFSEEQLSKSTKKMIKTAEKKGVVVQQGHVDFVDEFEKVIQSTMERQHISLRNSDYFKKLLNIYPEDSFIMLAQVNLKERLDSTRQRYDKNQKDLSNLKENQVKKRHNLEELDASLTRELKELEENIAEAGEIVTVAGALAVTFGPTSEILYAGLDDRYKRYMPTYVTWRDAIQECFNRGCESCNMGGLEGSLNDGLIKFKANFNPTINEFIGEFDLPVNKLLFKASE
;
A
#
# COMPACT_ATOMS: atom_id res chain seq x y z
N SER A 1 18.39 -10.89 -12.51
CA SER A 1 19.09 -9.71 -13.04
C SER A 1 18.08 -8.75 -13.62
N ASP A 2 18.29 -7.46 -13.40
CA ASP A 2 17.47 -6.41 -13.93
C ASP A 2 17.88 -6.13 -15.37
N LEU A 3 16.89 -6.00 -16.25
CA LEU A 3 17.11 -5.52 -17.61
C LEU A 3 17.49 -4.03 -17.54
N GLN A 4 16.78 -3.28 -16.69
CA GLN A 4 17.03 -1.86 -16.42
C GLN A 4 16.33 -1.45 -15.13
N ASP A 5 16.72 -0.30 -14.59
CA ASP A 5 16.10 0.37 -13.46
C ASP A 5 15.92 1.86 -13.76
N PHE A 6 14.83 2.46 -13.28
CA PHE A 6 14.47 3.84 -13.58
C PHE A 6 13.43 4.40 -12.60
N HIS A 7 13.34 5.71 -12.50
CA HIS A 7 12.19 6.39 -11.91
C HIS A 7 11.14 6.72 -12.98
N LEU A 8 9.88 6.74 -12.59
CA LEU A 8 8.78 7.04 -13.53
C LEU A 8 8.96 8.43 -14.17
N GLY A 9 8.91 8.45 -15.52
CA GLY A 9 9.07 9.66 -16.31
C GLY A 9 10.51 9.98 -16.70
N GLU A 10 11.48 9.19 -16.30
CA GLU A 10 12.86 9.31 -16.72
C GLU A 10 13.15 8.51 -18.00
N GLU A 11 14.09 8.99 -18.80
CA GLU A 11 14.64 8.20 -19.91
C GLU A 11 15.48 7.05 -19.35
N HIS A 12 15.32 5.86 -19.90
CA HIS A 12 16.01 4.66 -19.44
C HIS A 12 16.43 3.77 -20.62
N GLN A 13 17.46 2.98 -20.40
CA GLN A 13 18.00 2.03 -21.38
C GLN A 13 18.42 0.73 -20.71
N PRO A 14 18.28 -0.42 -21.39
CA PRO A 14 18.76 -1.69 -20.88
C PRO A 14 20.23 -1.67 -20.53
N HIS A 15 20.58 -2.30 -19.41
CA HIS A 15 21.96 -2.51 -19.01
C HIS A 15 22.68 -3.43 -20.01
N ALA A 16 23.88 -3.08 -20.40
CA ALA A 16 24.66 -3.89 -21.35
C ALA A 16 24.91 -5.31 -20.84
N GLU A 17 25.11 -5.46 -19.52
CA GLU A 17 25.29 -6.76 -18.88
C GLU A 17 24.03 -7.63 -18.96
N ALA A 18 22.84 -7.05 -18.85
CA ALA A 18 21.57 -7.77 -18.94
C ALA A 18 21.40 -8.42 -20.31
N THR A 19 21.73 -7.72 -21.37
CA THR A 19 21.71 -8.25 -22.73
C THR A 19 22.68 -9.42 -22.87
N ALA A 20 23.89 -9.31 -22.32
CA ALA A 20 24.87 -10.40 -22.33
C ALA A 20 24.39 -11.63 -21.55
N ILE A 21 23.71 -11.45 -20.42
CA ILE A 21 23.10 -12.54 -19.62
C ILE A 21 22.02 -13.25 -20.44
N ILE A 22 21.14 -12.50 -21.11
CA ILE A 22 20.10 -13.07 -21.98
C ILE A 22 20.71 -13.97 -23.05
N GLU A 23 21.74 -13.50 -23.74
CA GLU A 23 22.42 -14.29 -24.78
C GLU A 23 23.12 -15.53 -24.20
N THR A 24 23.80 -15.37 -23.05
CA THR A 24 24.44 -16.51 -22.36
C THR A 24 23.43 -17.59 -21.98
N LEU A 25 22.26 -17.22 -21.47
CA LEU A 25 21.19 -18.17 -21.14
C LEU A 25 20.66 -18.89 -22.38
N LYS A 26 20.48 -18.18 -23.49
CA LYS A 26 20.09 -18.80 -24.79
C LYS A 26 21.14 -19.78 -25.30
N GLU A 27 22.43 -19.41 -25.26
CA GLU A 27 23.55 -20.28 -25.64
C GLU A 27 23.62 -21.53 -24.75
N ALA A 28 23.27 -21.41 -23.46
CA ALA A 28 23.15 -22.52 -22.51
C ALA A 28 21.93 -23.43 -22.79
N GLY A 29 21.10 -23.11 -23.78
CA GLY A 29 19.94 -23.90 -24.20
C GLY A 29 18.61 -23.50 -23.56
N ALA A 30 18.56 -22.36 -22.85
CA ALA A 30 17.30 -21.81 -22.35
C ALA A 30 16.49 -21.17 -23.48
N LYS A 31 15.18 -21.37 -23.44
CA LYS A 31 14.22 -20.73 -24.36
C LYS A 31 13.73 -19.44 -23.73
N TYR A 32 14.02 -18.33 -24.38
CA TYR A 32 13.55 -17.02 -23.94
C TYR A 32 12.08 -16.84 -24.29
N GLN A 33 11.23 -16.59 -23.28
CA GLN A 33 9.79 -16.38 -23.43
C GLN A 33 9.42 -14.91 -23.65
N GLY A 34 10.38 -14.00 -23.48
CA GLY A 34 10.20 -12.58 -23.68
C GLY A 34 9.75 -11.82 -22.43
N LEU A 35 9.24 -10.62 -22.67
CA LEU A 35 8.76 -9.70 -21.65
C LEU A 35 7.22 -9.69 -21.71
N THR A 36 6.58 -10.08 -20.62
CA THR A 36 5.11 -10.13 -20.54
C THR A 36 4.51 -8.80 -20.08
N MET A 37 3.28 -8.54 -20.52
CA MET A 37 2.52 -7.33 -20.13
C MET A 37 1.54 -7.63 -19.00
N ASP A 38 1.11 -8.87 -18.84
CA ASP A 38 0.16 -9.31 -17.82
C ASP A 38 0.93 -9.91 -16.63
N MET A 39 0.86 -9.25 -15.48
CA MET A 39 1.50 -9.72 -14.25
C MET A 39 0.95 -11.09 -13.81
N GLY A 40 -0.31 -11.37 -14.06
CA GLY A 40 -0.96 -12.64 -13.72
C GLY A 40 -0.54 -13.84 -14.58
N ALA A 41 0.07 -13.60 -15.75
CA ALA A 41 0.50 -14.63 -16.69
C ALA A 41 1.90 -15.18 -16.40
N THR A 42 2.63 -14.64 -15.42
CA THR A 42 4.02 -14.98 -15.11
C THR A 42 4.18 -15.49 -13.67
N ILE A 43 5.25 -16.25 -13.42
CA ILE A 43 5.63 -16.65 -12.04
C ILE A 43 6.16 -15.45 -11.26
N GLN A 44 6.93 -14.58 -11.91
CA GLN A 44 7.44 -13.33 -11.36
C GLN A 44 6.98 -12.16 -12.22
N PRO A 45 6.56 -11.03 -11.65
CA PRO A 45 6.16 -9.86 -12.41
C PRO A 45 7.36 -9.30 -13.20
N ARG A 46 7.09 -8.78 -14.40
CA ARG A 46 8.10 -8.11 -15.22
C ARG A 46 8.73 -6.91 -14.52
N PHE A 47 7.92 -6.13 -13.83
CA PHE A 47 8.33 -4.95 -13.10
C PHE A 47 8.06 -5.08 -11.61
N GLN A 48 8.99 -4.55 -10.80
CA GLN A 48 8.82 -4.37 -9.36
C GLN A 48 9.12 -2.94 -8.96
N ALA A 49 8.44 -2.46 -7.91
CA ALA A 49 8.69 -1.15 -7.33
C ALA A 49 9.52 -1.32 -6.05
N ASN A 50 10.73 -0.77 -6.03
CA ASN A 50 11.64 -0.85 -4.90
C ASN A 50 11.94 0.53 -4.33
N ILE A 51 11.96 0.63 -3.00
CA ILE A 51 12.45 1.80 -2.27
C ILE A 51 13.82 1.43 -1.69
N TYR A 52 14.83 2.24 -1.96
CA TYR A 52 16.15 2.10 -1.35
C TYR A 52 16.27 3.05 -0.16
N ARG A 53 16.96 2.59 0.90
CA ARG A 53 17.10 3.33 2.16
C ARG A 53 17.67 4.72 1.97
N GLU A 54 18.68 4.85 1.12
CA GLU A 54 19.36 6.12 0.83
C GLU A 54 18.45 7.16 0.15
N ASP A 55 17.42 6.69 -0.56
CA ASP A 55 16.47 7.51 -1.30
C ASP A 55 15.17 7.76 -0.54
N PHE A 56 15.02 7.22 0.67
CA PHE A 56 13.78 7.31 1.44
C PHE A 56 13.90 8.25 2.63
N SER A 57 13.22 9.37 2.54
CA SER A 57 12.93 10.25 3.67
C SER A 57 11.57 10.94 3.47
N GLU A 58 10.94 11.34 4.59
CA GLU A 58 9.68 12.12 4.49
C GLU A 58 9.86 13.43 3.71
N GLU A 59 11.05 14.03 3.74
CA GLU A 59 11.34 15.27 3.03
C GLU A 59 11.34 15.08 1.52
N GLN A 60 11.73 13.92 1.03
CA GLN A 60 11.74 13.57 -0.39
C GLN A 60 10.36 13.22 -0.95
N LEU A 61 9.39 12.88 -0.09
CA LEU A 61 8.03 12.61 -0.54
C LEU A 61 7.40 13.85 -1.19
N SER A 62 6.58 13.63 -2.22
CA SER A 62 5.87 14.71 -2.91
C SER A 62 4.98 15.51 -1.96
N LYS A 63 4.70 16.77 -2.31
CA LYS A 63 3.75 17.60 -1.55
C LYS A 63 2.37 16.97 -1.43
N SER A 64 1.94 16.25 -2.47
CA SER A 64 0.68 15.51 -2.48
C SER A 64 0.70 14.39 -1.46
N THR A 65 1.73 13.55 -1.46
CA THR A 65 1.88 12.42 -0.53
C THR A 65 1.93 12.91 0.92
N LYS A 66 2.72 13.94 1.21
CA LYS A 66 2.76 14.59 2.53
C LYS A 66 1.38 15.09 2.98
N LYS A 67 0.59 15.65 2.05
CA LYS A 67 -0.79 16.08 2.34
C LYS A 67 -1.69 14.89 2.69
N MET A 68 -1.58 13.77 2.00
CA MET A 68 -2.37 12.55 2.29
C MET A 68 -2.00 11.97 3.66
N ILE A 69 -0.71 11.90 3.99
CA ILE A 69 -0.20 11.47 5.30
C ILE A 69 -0.78 12.37 6.41
N LYS A 70 -0.64 13.70 6.28
CA LYS A 70 -1.22 14.65 7.24
C LYS A 70 -2.75 14.55 7.35
N THR A 71 -3.42 14.19 6.26
CA THR A 71 -4.87 13.98 6.29
C THR A 71 -5.22 12.76 7.14
N ALA A 72 -4.48 11.65 7.00
CA ALA A 72 -4.68 10.45 7.81
C ALA A 72 -4.46 10.75 9.30
N GLU A 73 -3.35 11.39 9.64
CA GLU A 73 -3.01 11.77 11.01
C GLU A 73 -4.08 12.69 11.63
N LYS A 74 -4.53 13.71 10.91
CA LYS A 74 -5.61 14.62 11.36
C LYS A 74 -6.96 13.91 11.55
N LYS A 75 -7.20 12.83 10.82
CA LYS A 75 -8.40 12.00 10.94
C LYS A 75 -8.28 10.94 12.04
N GLY A 76 -7.17 10.94 12.78
CA GLY A 76 -6.94 10.04 13.91
C GLY A 76 -6.53 8.64 13.49
N VAL A 77 -5.96 8.47 12.29
CA VAL A 77 -5.37 7.20 11.89
C VAL A 77 -4.06 7.00 12.67
N VAL A 78 -3.98 5.91 13.42
CA VAL A 78 -2.80 5.49 14.18
C VAL A 78 -2.33 4.16 13.64
N VAL A 79 -1.03 4.04 13.35
CA VAL A 79 -0.41 2.79 12.89
C VAL A 79 0.27 2.10 14.06
N GLN A 80 0.02 0.82 14.22
CA GLN A 80 0.63 -0.03 15.23
C GLN A 80 1.33 -1.20 14.55
N GLN A 81 2.48 -1.57 15.09
CA GLN A 81 3.20 -2.77 14.69
C GLN A 81 2.80 -3.93 15.59
N GLY A 82 2.56 -5.08 14.98
CA GLY A 82 2.25 -6.32 15.66
C GLY A 82 2.74 -7.54 14.90
N HIS A 83 2.33 -8.69 15.34
CA HIS A 83 2.74 -9.97 14.78
C HIS A 83 1.52 -10.90 14.63
N VAL A 84 1.57 -12.14 15.15
CA VAL A 84 0.47 -13.13 15.05
C VAL A 84 -0.81 -12.65 15.72
N ASP A 85 -0.72 -11.85 16.76
CA ASP A 85 -1.84 -11.23 17.48
C ASP A 85 -2.66 -10.26 16.61
N PHE A 86 -2.08 -9.73 15.52
CA PHE A 86 -2.75 -8.80 14.61
C PHE A 86 -3.41 -9.49 13.41
N VAL A 87 -3.23 -10.80 13.22
CA VAL A 87 -3.66 -11.51 12.02
C VAL A 87 -5.17 -11.41 11.81
N ASP A 88 -5.98 -11.58 12.86
CA ASP A 88 -7.43 -11.58 12.71
C ASP A 88 -7.99 -10.22 12.28
N GLU A 89 -7.38 -9.12 12.77
CA GLU A 89 -7.71 -7.76 12.31
C GLU A 89 -7.15 -7.47 10.92
N PHE A 90 -5.95 -7.96 10.61
CA PHE A 90 -5.35 -7.83 9.29
C PHE A 90 -6.18 -8.54 8.21
N GLU A 91 -6.69 -9.75 8.51
CA GLU A 91 -7.52 -10.49 7.56
C GLU A 91 -8.77 -9.70 7.15
N LYS A 92 -9.40 -8.94 8.06
CA LYS A 92 -10.59 -8.12 7.73
C LYS A 92 -10.33 -7.14 6.58
N VAL A 93 -9.20 -6.43 6.61
CA VAL A 93 -8.84 -5.48 5.55
C VAL A 93 -8.37 -6.17 4.27
N ILE A 94 -7.77 -7.37 4.39
CA ILE A 94 -7.43 -8.21 3.25
C ILE A 94 -8.70 -8.70 2.55
N GLN A 95 -9.70 -9.18 3.29
CA GLN A 95 -10.99 -9.63 2.74
C GLN A 95 -11.72 -8.49 2.03
N SER A 96 -11.78 -7.29 2.62
CA SER A 96 -12.36 -6.11 1.97
C SER A 96 -11.66 -5.77 0.64
N THR A 97 -10.33 -5.94 0.59
CA THR A 97 -9.55 -5.73 -0.64
C THR A 97 -9.84 -6.81 -1.68
N MET A 98 -9.97 -8.08 -1.27
CA MET A 98 -10.30 -9.21 -2.15
C MET A 98 -11.66 -9.01 -2.82
N GLU A 99 -12.67 -8.66 -2.04
CA GLU A 99 -14.03 -8.41 -2.52
C GLU A 99 -14.06 -7.26 -3.55
N ARG A 100 -13.39 -6.15 -3.23
CA ARG A 100 -13.33 -4.98 -4.10
C ARG A 100 -12.60 -5.23 -5.42
N GLN A 101 -11.51 -6.00 -5.38
CA GLN A 101 -10.66 -6.25 -6.56
C GLN A 101 -11.01 -7.55 -7.27
N HIS A 102 -11.97 -8.34 -6.74
CA HIS A 102 -12.34 -9.65 -7.25
C HIS A 102 -11.15 -10.62 -7.39
N ILE A 103 -10.24 -10.59 -6.42
CA ILE A 103 -9.05 -11.45 -6.34
C ILE A 103 -9.16 -12.38 -5.14
N SER A 104 -8.41 -13.47 -5.16
CA SER A 104 -8.26 -14.39 -4.03
C SER A 104 -6.85 -14.25 -3.45
N LEU A 105 -6.74 -13.85 -2.21
CA LEU A 105 -5.50 -13.82 -1.44
C LEU A 105 -5.48 -14.96 -0.42
N ARG A 106 -4.54 -14.89 0.53
CA ARG A 106 -4.39 -15.87 1.60
C ARG A 106 -5.33 -15.55 2.77
N ASN A 107 -5.53 -16.54 3.64
CA ASN A 107 -6.36 -16.45 4.84
C ASN A 107 -5.51 -16.35 6.13
N SER A 108 -6.18 -16.20 7.28
CA SER A 108 -5.55 -16.15 8.61
C SER A 108 -4.59 -17.30 8.87
N ASP A 109 -4.95 -18.53 8.54
CA ASP A 109 -4.10 -19.69 8.81
C ASP A 109 -2.76 -19.60 8.07
N TYR A 110 -2.80 -19.11 6.83
CA TYR A 110 -1.58 -18.86 6.07
C TYR A 110 -0.74 -17.76 6.69
N PHE A 111 -1.35 -16.63 7.08
CA PHE A 111 -0.63 -15.51 7.70
C PHE A 111 -0.03 -15.90 9.04
N LYS A 112 -0.77 -16.62 9.89
CA LYS A 112 -0.26 -17.16 11.16
C LYS A 112 0.93 -18.10 10.95
N LYS A 113 0.83 -18.98 9.94
CA LYS A 113 1.92 -19.88 9.60
C LYS A 113 3.16 -19.13 9.10
N LEU A 114 3.00 -18.14 8.21
CA LEU A 114 4.10 -17.32 7.70
C LEU A 114 4.85 -16.62 8.84
N LEU A 115 4.09 -15.91 9.69
CA LEU A 115 4.67 -15.17 10.81
C LEU A 115 5.37 -16.10 11.82
N ASN A 116 4.83 -17.29 12.09
CA ASN A 116 5.46 -18.25 12.98
C ASN A 116 6.74 -18.88 12.41
N ILE A 117 6.85 -18.99 11.08
CA ILE A 117 8.07 -19.48 10.39
C ILE A 117 9.17 -18.41 10.42
N TYR A 118 8.80 -17.14 10.32
CA TYR A 118 9.72 -16.00 10.30
C TYR A 118 9.45 -15.03 11.46
N PRO A 119 9.61 -15.49 12.74
CA PRO A 119 9.15 -14.71 13.89
C PRO A 119 9.89 -13.37 14.06
N GLU A 120 11.18 -13.33 13.73
CA GLU A 120 12.00 -12.12 13.81
C GLU A 120 12.00 -11.31 12.49
N ASP A 121 11.74 -12.00 11.38
CA ASP A 121 11.90 -11.45 10.03
C ASP A 121 10.55 -11.10 9.37
N SER A 122 9.47 -11.03 10.16
CA SER A 122 8.16 -10.63 9.65
C SER A 122 7.41 -9.74 10.63
N PHE A 123 6.48 -8.95 10.12
CA PHE A 123 5.62 -8.09 10.95
C PHE A 123 4.36 -7.66 10.20
N ILE A 124 3.37 -7.20 10.96
CA ILE A 124 2.16 -6.56 10.45
C ILE A 124 2.12 -5.12 10.95
N MET A 125 1.85 -4.18 10.04
CA MET A 125 1.41 -2.84 10.37
C MET A 125 -0.11 -2.77 10.24
N LEU A 126 -0.81 -2.33 11.29
CA LEU A 126 -2.25 -2.05 11.27
C LEU A 126 -2.50 -0.58 11.48
N ALA A 127 -3.26 0.02 10.58
CA ALA A 127 -3.81 1.35 10.73
C ALA A 127 -5.22 1.26 11.34
N GLN A 128 -5.41 1.94 12.45
CA GLN A 128 -6.67 1.94 13.20
C GLN A 128 -7.17 3.35 13.43
N VAL A 129 -8.48 3.49 13.61
CA VAL A 129 -9.14 4.75 13.99
C VAL A 129 -10.02 4.50 15.19
N ASN A 130 -9.87 5.35 16.22
CA ASN A 130 -10.82 5.42 17.32
C ASN A 130 -12.00 6.31 16.89
N LEU A 131 -13.08 5.67 16.44
CA LEU A 131 -14.28 6.35 15.96
C LEU A 131 -15.00 7.09 17.10
N LYS A 132 -14.89 6.59 18.33
CA LYS A 132 -15.49 7.23 19.50
C LYS A 132 -14.84 8.57 19.81
N GLU A 133 -13.52 8.62 19.87
CA GLU A 133 -12.78 9.87 20.05
C GLU A 133 -13.06 10.87 18.92
N ARG A 134 -13.16 10.34 17.69
CA ARG A 134 -13.50 11.16 16.55
C ARG A 134 -14.93 11.70 16.64
N LEU A 135 -15.90 10.89 17.07
CA LEU A 135 -17.28 11.32 17.30
C LEU A 135 -17.32 12.46 18.33
N ASP A 136 -16.62 12.28 19.46
CA ASP A 136 -16.61 13.27 20.54
C ASP A 136 -15.96 14.59 20.09
N SER A 137 -14.85 14.53 19.36
CA SER A 137 -14.19 15.72 18.80
C SER A 137 -15.03 16.42 17.73
N THR A 138 -15.73 15.65 16.90
CA THR A 138 -16.63 16.20 15.88
C THR A 138 -17.85 16.86 16.52
N ARG A 139 -18.39 16.28 17.60
CA ARG A 139 -19.49 16.86 18.38
C ARG A 139 -19.09 18.19 19.02
N GLN A 140 -17.90 18.27 19.62
CA GLN A 140 -17.38 19.53 20.15
C GLN A 140 -17.26 20.62 19.07
N ARG A 141 -16.80 20.26 17.87
CA ARG A 141 -16.72 21.18 16.73
C ARG A 141 -18.10 21.62 16.27
N TYR A 142 -19.07 20.74 16.25
CA TYR A 142 -20.48 21.03 15.93
C TYR A 142 -21.07 22.01 16.94
N ASP A 143 -20.94 21.75 18.24
CA ASP A 143 -21.45 22.63 19.31
C ASP A 143 -20.84 24.02 19.25
N LYS A 144 -19.53 24.11 18.97
CA LYS A 144 -18.85 25.39 18.75
C LYS A 144 -19.41 26.12 17.54
N ASN A 145 -19.61 25.41 16.41
CA ASN A 145 -20.17 25.99 15.19
C ASN A 145 -21.59 26.54 15.43
N GLN A 146 -22.43 25.82 16.19
CA GLN A 146 -23.77 26.27 16.57
C GLN A 146 -23.72 27.56 17.40
N LYS A 147 -22.80 27.64 18.36
CA LYS A 147 -22.59 28.90 19.14
C LYS A 147 -22.14 30.04 18.26
N ASP A 148 -21.23 29.78 17.32
CA ASP A 148 -20.75 30.81 16.39
C ASP A 148 -21.86 31.30 15.46
N LEU A 149 -22.73 30.39 14.96
CA LEU A 149 -23.92 30.76 14.19
C LEU A 149 -24.90 31.61 14.95
N SER A 150 -25.19 31.23 16.21
CA SER A 150 -26.15 31.99 17.06
C SER A 150 -25.67 33.41 17.43
N ASN A 151 -24.36 33.63 17.42
CA ASN A 151 -23.74 34.92 17.76
C ASN A 151 -23.48 35.82 16.53
N LEU A 152 -23.91 35.41 15.33
CA LEU A 152 -23.69 36.18 14.09
C LEU A 152 -24.63 37.42 14.04
N LYS A 153 -24.03 38.56 13.65
CA LYS A 153 -24.78 39.76 13.28
C LYS A 153 -25.37 39.62 11.86
N GLU A 154 -26.45 40.34 11.59
CA GLU A 154 -27.17 40.27 10.30
C GLU A 154 -26.27 40.61 9.08
N ASN A 155 -25.32 41.53 9.26
CA ASN A 155 -24.43 41.97 8.18
C ASN A 155 -23.28 41.00 7.85
N GLN A 156 -23.14 39.89 8.57
CA GLN A 156 -22.05 38.91 8.39
C GLN A 156 -22.44 37.77 7.42
N VAL A 157 -22.97 38.09 6.26
CA VAL A 157 -23.54 37.11 5.30
C VAL A 157 -22.55 36.04 4.87
N LYS A 158 -21.31 36.42 4.47
CA LYS A 158 -20.28 35.47 4.06
C LYS A 158 -19.88 34.52 5.17
N LYS A 159 -19.76 35.02 6.41
CA LYS A 159 -19.42 34.18 7.56
C LYS A 159 -20.54 33.22 7.90
N ARG A 160 -21.79 33.67 7.80
CA ARG A 160 -22.98 32.83 7.97
C ARG A 160 -22.97 31.66 6.99
N HIS A 161 -22.78 31.94 5.70
CA HIS A 161 -22.74 30.90 4.67
C HIS A 161 -21.67 29.84 4.97
N ASN A 162 -20.44 30.24 5.31
CA ASN A 162 -19.37 29.30 5.65
C ASN A 162 -19.69 28.43 6.87
N LEU A 163 -20.33 29.00 7.91
CA LEU A 163 -20.71 28.26 9.10
C LEU A 163 -21.89 27.29 8.82
N GLU A 164 -22.83 27.68 7.96
CA GLU A 164 -23.94 26.81 7.51
C GLU A 164 -23.43 25.63 6.68
N GLU A 165 -22.45 25.84 5.78
CA GLU A 165 -21.77 24.76 5.05
C GLU A 165 -21.03 23.81 6.00
N LEU A 166 -20.32 24.37 6.99
CA LEU A 166 -19.64 23.59 8.02
C LEU A 166 -20.64 22.79 8.87
N ASP A 167 -21.77 23.38 9.23
CA ASP A 167 -22.85 22.73 9.97
C ASP A 167 -23.37 21.48 9.23
N ALA A 168 -23.71 21.65 7.96
CA ALA A 168 -24.17 20.56 7.13
C ALA A 168 -23.11 19.43 6.97
N SER A 169 -21.83 19.81 6.92
CA SER A 169 -20.71 18.85 6.86
C SER A 169 -20.54 18.09 8.17
N LEU A 170 -20.58 18.78 9.30
CA LEU A 170 -20.43 18.17 10.63
C LEU A 170 -21.62 17.27 10.97
N THR A 171 -22.84 17.68 10.62
CA THR A 171 -24.05 16.87 10.82
C THR A 171 -23.94 15.53 10.07
N ARG A 172 -23.49 15.56 8.82
CA ARG A 172 -23.26 14.32 8.05
C ARG A 172 -22.15 13.46 8.66
N GLU A 173 -21.04 14.07 9.08
CA GLU A 173 -19.93 13.36 9.71
C GLU A 173 -20.36 12.70 11.04
N LEU A 174 -21.13 13.38 11.87
CA LEU A 174 -21.67 12.83 13.14
C LEU A 174 -22.53 11.59 12.87
N LYS A 175 -23.50 11.70 11.96
CA LYS A 175 -24.37 10.59 11.60
C LYS A 175 -23.58 9.38 11.11
N GLU A 176 -22.64 9.60 10.21
CA GLU A 176 -21.82 8.52 9.68
C GLU A 176 -20.94 7.84 10.74
N LEU A 177 -20.37 8.64 11.67
CA LEU A 177 -19.58 8.10 12.78
C LEU A 177 -20.45 7.27 13.73
N GLU A 178 -21.66 7.70 14.03
CA GLU A 178 -22.62 6.95 14.85
C GLU A 178 -23.02 5.63 14.18
N GLU A 179 -23.31 5.63 12.87
CA GLU A 179 -23.61 4.45 12.08
C GLU A 179 -22.42 3.47 12.05
N ASN A 180 -21.21 3.97 11.80
CA ASN A 180 -19.99 3.14 11.76
C ASN A 180 -19.66 2.53 13.13
N ILE A 181 -19.86 3.26 14.23
CA ILE A 181 -19.67 2.73 15.58
C ILE A 181 -20.69 1.62 15.88
N ALA A 182 -21.94 1.81 15.48
CA ALA A 182 -22.98 0.82 15.68
C ALA A 182 -22.72 -0.48 14.89
N GLU A 183 -22.12 -0.38 13.70
CA GLU A 183 -21.82 -1.53 12.83
C GLU A 183 -20.50 -2.22 13.20
N ALA A 184 -19.43 -1.46 13.43
CA ALA A 184 -18.06 -1.98 13.51
C ALA A 184 -17.39 -1.81 14.88
N GLY A 185 -18.03 -1.10 15.83
CA GLY A 185 -17.46 -0.81 17.14
C GLY A 185 -16.69 0.50 17.20
N GLU A 186 -16.14 0.80 18.37
CA GLU A 186 -15.49 2.09 18.66
C GLU A 186 -14.10 2.23 18.03
N ILE A 187 -13.37 1.12 17.84
CA ILE A 187 -12.05 1.09 17.21
C ILE A 187 -12.14 0.20 16.00
N VAL A 188 -11.73 0.71 14.86
CA VAL A 188 -11.80 0.00 13.57
C VAL A 188 -10.42 -0.08 12.93
N THR A 189 -10.11 -1.25 12.37
CA THR A 189 -8.94 -1.43 11.51
C THR A 189 -9.29 -0.99 10.09
N VAL A 190 -8.56 0.00 9.58
CA VAL A 190 -8.87 0.66 8.31
C VAL A 190 -7.91 0.30 7.18
N ALA A 191 -6.68 -0.10 7.51
CA ALA A 191 -5.70 -0.61 6.55
C ALA A 191 -4.67 -1.49 7.26
N GLY A 192 -3.92 -2.26 6.50
CA GLY A 192 -2.83 -3.08 7.02
C GLY A 192 -1.83 -3.45 5.95
N ALA A 193 -0.60 -3.76 6.38
CA ALA A 193 0.46 -4.29 5.54
C ALA A 193 1.24 -5.36 6.29
N LEU A 194 1.55 -6.47 5.63
CA LEU A 194 2.40 -7.54 6.12
C LEU A 194 3.69 -7.52 5.32
N ALA A 195 4.82 -7.43 6.02
CA ALA A 195 6.15 -7.41 5.42
C ALA A 195 7.03 -8.54 5.96
N VAL A 196 7.98 -8.94 5.13
CA VAL A 196 9.03 -9.92 5.48
C VAL A 196 10.39 -9.32 5.12
N THR A 197 11.39 -9.57 5.97
CA THR A 197 12.78 -9.18 5.73
C THR A 197 13.60 -10.42 5.39
N PHE A 198 14.60 -10.28 4.53
CA PHE A 198 15.53 -11.34 4.17
C PHE A 198 16.91 -10.74 3.84
N GLY A 199 17.84 -10.88 4.79
CA GLY A 199 19.16 -10.23 4.66
C GLY A 199 19.04 -8.71 4.49
N PRO A 200 19.64 -8.10 3.46
CA PRO A 200 19.57 -6.66 3.24
C PRO A 200 18.26 -6.21 2.54
N THR A 201 17.35 -7.12 2.23
CA THR A 201 16.13 -6.83 1.48
C THR A 201 14.88 -7.06 2.30
N SER A 202 13.79 -6.41 1.93
CA SER A 202 12.46 -6.64 2.49
C SER A 202 11.40 -6.54 1.42
N GLU A 203 10.23 -7.10 1.70
CA GLU A 203 9.08 -7.04 0.80
C GLU A 203 7.78 -6.86 1.58
N ILE A 204 6.93 -5.94 1.13
CA ILE A 204 5.56 -5.85 1.58
C ILE A 204 4.74 -6.85 0.75
N LEU A 205 4.52 -8.04 1.31
CA LEU A 205 3.89 -9.15 0.62
C LEU A 205 2.38 -8.98 0.44
N TYR A 206 1.72 -8.42 1.43
CA TYR A 206 0.27 -8.24 1.44
C TYR A 206 -0.09 -6.89 2.04
N ALA A 207 -1.05 -6.22 1.43
CA ALA A 207 -1.63 -5.00 1.98
C ALA A 207 -3.14 -4.96 1.70
N GLY A 208 -3.88 -4.42 2.65
CA GLY A 208 -5.34 -4.30 2.56
C GLY A 208 -5.84 -2.94 3.00
N LEU A 209 -7.03 -2.61 2.53
CA LEU A 209 -7.76 -1.38 2.85
C LEU A 209 -9.24 -1.71 3.01
N ASP A 210 -9.84 -1.25 4.09
CA ASP A 210 -11.30 -1.15 4.18
C ASP A 210 -11.78 0.06 3.37
N ASP A 211 -12.46 -0.19 2.25
CA ASP A 211 -12.86 0.86 1.30
C ASP A 211 -13.79 1.91 1.90
N ARG A 212 -14.54 1.57 2.96
CA ARG A 212 -15.39 2.51 3.71
C ARG A 212 -14.59 3.69 4.28
N TYR A 213 -13.31 3.43 4.60
CA TYR A 213 -12.41 4.42 5.23
C TYR A 213 -11.34 4.97 4.27
N LYS A 214 -11.41 4.71 2.96
CA LYS A 214 -10.41 5.20 1.98
C LYS A 214 -10.16 6.71 2.04
N ARG A 215 -11.18 7.51 2.36
CA ARG A 215 -11.07 8.96 2.52
C ARG A 215 -10.28 9.40 3.75
N TYR A 216 -9.95 8.46 4.67
CA TYR A 216 -9.01 8.70 5.77
C TYR A 216 -7.56 8.64 5.32
N MET A 217 -7.30 8.23 4.07
CA MET A 217 -5.96 8.04 3.49
C MET A 217 -5.05 7.10 4.28
N PRO A 218 -5.58 6.01 4.91
CA PRO A 218 -4.81 5.21 5.84
C PRO A 218 -3.65 4.46 5.18
N THR A 219 -3.77 4.09 3.90
CA THR A 219 -2.73 3.38 3.16
C THR A 219 -1.42 4.15 3.09
N TYR A 220 -1.46 5.48 3.05
CA TYR A 220 -0.25 6.30 2.95
C TYR A 220 0.61 6.21 4.22
N VAL A 221 0.00 6.32 5.39
CA VAL A 221 0.73 6.17 6.67
C VAL A 221 1.13 4.72 6.92
N THR A 222 0.28 3.75 6.57
CA THR A 222 0.59 2.32 6.73
C THR A 222 1.82 1.92 5.90
N TRP A 223 1.89 2.33 4.63
CA TRP A 223 3.01 2.01 3.76
C TRP A 223 4.27 2.78 4.16
N ARG A 224 4.17 4.08 4.51
CA ARG A 224 5.30 4.84 5.04
C ARG A 224 5.93 4.11 6.24
N ASP A 225 5.09 3.73 7.21
CA ASP A 225 5.57 3.12 8.44
C ASP A 225 6.10 1.70 8.22
N ALA A 226 5.50 0.92 7.31
CA ALA A 226 6.01 -0.39 6.93
C ALA A 226 7.38 -0.30 6.25
N ILE A 227 7.57 0.62 5.31
CA ILE A 227 8.86 0.87 4.64
C ILE A 227 9.91 1.32 5.67
N GLN A 228 9.55 2.27 6.54
CA GLN A 228 10.45 2.77 7.57
C GLN A 228 10.87 1.65 8.54
N GLU A 229 9.95 0.78 8.93
CA GLU A 229 10.26 -0.35 9.81
C GLU A 229 11.20 -1.37 9.13
N CYS A 230 11.04 -1.64 7.84
CA CYS A 230 12.00 -2.44 7.10
C CYS A 230 13.42 -1.86 7.20
N PHE A 231 13.56 -0.55 7.08
CA PHE A 231 14.85 0.12 7.20
C PHE A 231 15.37 0.14 8.65
N ASN A 232 14.49 0.29 9.64
CA ASN A 232 14.85 0.20 11.05
C ASN A 232 15.42 -1.20 11.41
N ARG A 233 14.92 -2.26 10.74
CA ARG A 233 15.42 -3.64 10.88
C ARG A 233 16.74 -3.91 10.15
N GLY A 234 17.29 -2.91 9.47
CA GLY A 234 18.58 -3.02 8.82
C GLY A 234 18.52 -3.33 7.32
N CYS A 235 17.34 -3.42 6.71
CA CYS A 235 17.23 -3.61 5.28
C CYS A 235 17.75 -2.39 4.49
N GLU A 236 18.35 -2.62 3.34
CA GLU A 236 18.81 -1.60 2.40
C GLU A 236 17.76 -1.27 1.34
N SER A 237 16.85 -2.20 1.09
CA SER A 237 15.74 -2.03 0.16
C SER A 237 14.44 -2.61 0.68
N CYS A 238 13.33 -2.00 0.25
CA CYS A 238 11.96 -2.46 0.50
C CYS A 238 11.23 -2.60 -0.84
N ASN A 239 10.90 -3.84 -1.20
CA ASN A 239 10.09 -4.15 -2.37
C ASN A 239 8.61 -3.89 -2.06
N MET A 240 7.99 -3.04 -2.84
CA MET A 240 6.56 -2.74 -2.76
C MET A 240 5.70 -3.72 -3.58
N GLY A 241 6.31 -4.76 -4.16
CA GLY A 241 5.65 -5.77 -4.98
C GLY A 241 5.58 -5.44 -6.47
N GLY A 242 5.02 -6.38 -7.24
CA GLY A 242 4.95 -6.33 -8.68
C GLY A 242 4.08 -5.20 -9.25
N LEU A 243 4.29 -4.95 -10.55
CA LEU A 243 3.56 -3.95 -11.34
C LEU A 243 3.11 -4.56 -12.66
N GLU A 244 1.99 -4.10 -13.19
CA GLU A 244 1.55 -4.45 -14.54
C GLU A 244 2.50 -3.90 -15.61
N GLY A 245 2.67 -4.66 -16.70
CA GLY A 245 3.58 -4.29 -17.76
C GLY A 245 3.26 -2.97 -18.46
N SER A 246 2.02 -2.51 -18.40
CA SER A 246 1.60 -1.22 -18.96
C SER A 246 2.08 0.00 -18.18
N LEU A 247 2.44 -0.17 -16.90
CA LEU A 247 2.85 0.90 -15.97
C LEU A 247 1.87 2.11 -15.93
N ASN A 248 0.58 1.88 -16.11
CA ASN A 248 -0.43 2.96 -16.15
C ASN A 248 -1.69 2.69 -15.32
N ASP A 249 -1.73 1.61 -14.57
CA ASP A 249 -2.85 1.18 -13.74
C ASP A 249 -2.94 1.90 -12.39
N GLY A 250 -3.92 1.50 -11.57
CA GLY A 250 -4.11 2.05 -10.23
C GLY A 250 -3.00 1.69 -9.25
N LEU A 251 -2.36 0.53 -9.44
CA LEU A 251 -1.32 0.03 -8.55
C LEU A 251 -0.05 0.87 -8.66
N ILE A 252 0.43 1.12 -9.89
CA ILE A 252 1.58 1.98 -10.11
C ILE A 252 1.32 3.42 -9.68
N LYS A 253 0.10 3.95 -9.94
CA LYS A 253 -0.28 5.30 -9.50
C LYS A 253 -0.22 5.46 -7.99
N PHE A 254 -0.58 4.43 -7.23
CA PHE A 254 -0.44 4.44 -5.78
C PHE A 254 1.04 4.37 -5.36
N LYS A 255 1.79 3.38 -5.86
CA LYS A 255 3.21 3.17 -5.49
C LYS A 255 4.10 4.35 -5.85
N ALA A 256 3.81 5.04 -6.96
CA ALA A 256 4.51 6.23 -7.42
C ALA A 256 4.51 7.40 -6.40
N ASN A 257 3.55 7.41 -5.45
CA ASN A 257 3.54 8.41 -4.39
C ASN A 257 4.76 8.31 -3.44
N PHE A 258 5.44 7.18 -3.42
CA PHE A 258 6.64 6.93 -2.62
C PHE A 258 7.93 7.08 -3.43
N ASN A 259 7.84 7.48 -4.71
CA ASN A 259 8.96 7.64 -5.63
C ASN A 259 9.89 6.41 -5.74
N PRO A 260 9.34 5.20 -6.00
CA PRO A 260 10.15 3.99 -6.10
C PRO A 260 11.04 4.01 -7.33
N THR A 261 12.16 3.28 -7.25
CA THR A 261 12.86 2.79 -8.42
C THR A 261 12.08 1.62 -9.01
N ILE A 262 11.82 1.64 -10.30
CA ILE A 262 11.17 0.56 -11.04
C ILE A 262 12.26 -0.34 -11.59
N ASN A 263 12.30 -1.58 -11.13
CA ASN A 263 13.20 -2.60 -11.66
C ASN A 263 12.45 -3.43 -12.70
N GLU A 264 12.97 -3.48 -13.91
CA GLU A 264 12.48 -4.37 -14.98
C GLU A 264 13.39 -5.58 -15.06
N PHE A 265 12.81 -6.77 -14.94
CA PHE A 265 13.58 -8.02 -15.06
C PHE A 265 13.84 -8.40 -16.53
N ILE A 266 14.87 -9.23 -16.73
CA ILE A 266 15.31 -9.67 -18.07
C ILE A 266 14.29 -10.56 -18.81
N GLY A 267 13.17 -10.94 -18.19
CA GLY A 267 12.13 -11.77 -18.74
C GLY A 267 12.20 -13.23 -18.26
N GLU A 268 11.39 -14.08 -18.86
CA GLU A 268 11.25 -15.48 -18.49
C GLU A 268 12.04 -16.39 -19.43
N PHE A 269 12.56 -17.48 -18.86
CA PHE A 269 13.33 -18.49 -19.57
C PHE A 269 12.89 -19.89 -19.14
N ASP A 270 12.68 -20.76 -20.12
CA ASP A 270 12.51 -22.19 -19.90
C ASP A 270 13.80 -22.95 -20.22
N LEU A 271 14.29 -23.73 -19.26
CA LEU A 271 15.41 -24.63 -19.48
C LEU A 271 14.89 -26.07 -19.64
N PRO A 272 14.78 -26.62 -20.88
CA PRO A 272 14.28 -27.97 -21.11
C PRO A 272 15.28 -29.01 -20.62
N VAL A 273 15.11 -29.52 -19.40
CA VAL A 273 15.95 -30.59 -18.83
C VAL A 273 15.73 -31.91 -19.58
N ASN A 274 14.47 -32.20 -19.92
CA ASN A 274 14.10 -33.34 -20.77
C ASN A 274 13.31 -32.84 -21.98
N LYS A 275 13.94 -32.88 -23.16
CA LYS A 275 13.36 -32.33 -24.39
C LYS A 275 12.06 -33.03 -24.84
N LEU A 276 11.87 -34.33 -24.52
CA LEU A 276 10.66 -35.06 -24.88
C LEU A 276 9.48 -34.67 -23.98
N LEU A 277 9.73 -34.59 -22.67
CA LEU A 277 8.72 -34.16 -21.71
C LEU A 277 8.35 -32.69 -21.88
N PHE A 278 9.32 -31.83 -22.15
CA PHE A 278 9.08 -30.40 -22.42
C PHE A 278 8.17 -30.20 -23.64
N LYS A 279 8.41 -30.96 -24.73
CA LYS A 279 7.56 -30.94 -25.94
C LYS A 279 6.12 -31.41 -25.67
N ALA A 280 5.93 -32.27 -24.69
CA ALA A 280 4.59 -32.75 -24.31
C ALA A 280 3.83 -31.78 -23.37
N SER A 281 4.52 -30.79 -22.80
CA SER A 281 3.94 -29.76 -21.93
C SER A 281 3.60 -28.43 -22.65
N GLU A 282 4.14 -28.23 -23.87
CA GLU A 282 3.76 -27.16 -24.80
C GLU A 282 2.40 -27.49 -25.45
#